data_d2dc55d9d006ce571e2f62048e0a160d
#
_entry.id   d2dc55d9d006ce571e2f62048e0a160d
#
_cell.length_a   1.000
_cell.length_b   1.000
_cell.length_c   1.000
_cell.angle_alpha   90.00
_cell.angle_beta   90.00
_cell.angle_gamma   90.00
#
_symmetry.space_group_name_H-M   'P 1'
#
loop_
_entity.id
_entity.type
_entity.pdbx_description
1 polymer ?
#
loop_
_entity_poly.entity_id
_entity_poly.type
_entity_poly.pdbx_seq_one_letter_code
_entity_poly.pdbx_strand_id
1 'polypeptide(L)'
;MNEALFRSLSALGRRAPCDGTSEGLPEVRRLWRNWQRRGVNPALPTSLPLVTVGLSHGLSLLADLFGGEGRAVAIPRPFWGNYRQAFAVRTGSRVLTAPGYVDGCYNVHAIAEALAGVPEGEPAVAILNLPSNPGGYSLTPAERDAVRASLLEVAERRPLVVVCDDAYAGLVYEPGVPRVSLFWDLIGSHPNLVPVKVDGATKEFSFFGGRVGFLTFALDPGSDEAREMEGKVRMLVRSGVGAPIETSQRVLLEALRNERIAEEIEQVRLLLEGRYRALKEALAKADPGLLTVLPFNSGCFALVELPERLGLTSEQVRQHLLEHHETGLISLEPRYLRIAHCSVDAGALPELARRLEAGVRELTTAP
;
A
#
# COMPACT_ATOMS: atom_id res chain seq x y z
N MET A 1 12.98 12.68 -8.47
CA MET A 1 11.73 13.20 -9.11
C MET A 1 11.78 12.77 -10.56
N ASN A 2 10.68 12.29 -11.11
CA ASN A 2 10.59 11.87 -12.51
C ASN A 2 10.78 13.10 -13.43
N GLU A 3 11.66 13.01 -14.43
CA GLU A 3 12.02 14.13 -15.31
C GLU A 3 10.83 14.64 -16.15
N ALA A 4 9.96 13.72 -16.61
CA ALA A 4 8.76 14.09 -17.34
C ALA A 4 7.80 14.93 -16.50
N LEU A 5 7.61 14.60 -15.22
CA LEU A 5 6.82 15.39 -14.28
C LEU A 5 7.43 16.76 -14.04
N PHE A 6 8.75 16.85 -13.95
CA PHE A 6 9.42 18.13 -13.74
C PHE A 6 9.27 19.06 -14.94
N ARG A 7 9.39 18.56 -16.16
CA ARG A 7 9.14 19.33 -17.40
C ARG A 7 7.69 19.79 -17.50
N SER A 8 6.75 18.96 -17.04
CA SER A 8 5.32 19.29 -17.07
C SER A 8 4.95 20.47 -16.18
N LEU A 9 5.66 20.69 -15.05
CA LEU A 9 5.49 21.89 -14.23
C LEU A 9 5.80 23.18 -14.99
N SER A 10 6.81 23.17 -15.85
CA SER A 10 7.19 24.32 -16.67
C SER A 10 6.15 24.59 -17.78
N ALA A 11 5.49 23.56 -18.30
CA ALA A 11 4.47 23.67 -19.33
C ALA A 11 3.12 24.17 -18.83
N LEU A 12 2.85 24.12 -17.52
CA LEU A 12 1.60 24.61 -16.91
C LEU A 12 1.42 26.12 -17.02
N GLY A 13 2.46 26.85 -17.29
CA GLY A 13 2.56 28.28 -17.54
C GLY A 13 1.28 29.05 -17.56
N ARG A 14 0.55 29.62 -18.17
CA ARG A 14 -0.58 30.55 -18.09
C ARG A 14 -1.98 29.92 -18.17
N ARG A 15 -2.10 28.62 -18.15
CA ARG A 15 -3.42 27.93 -18.16
C ARG A 15 -3.87 27.72 -16.73
N ALA A 16 -4.37 28.79 -16.11
CA ALA A 16 -4.96 28.70 -14.79
C ALA A 16 -6.15 27.73 -14.81
N PRO A 17 -6.22 26.78 -13.88
CA PRO A 17 -7.41 25.94 -13.72
C PRO A 17 -8.58 26.79 -13.25
N CYS A 18 -9.70 26.59 -13.92
CA CYS A 18 -10.99 27.13 -13.47
C CYS A 18 -11.85 25.91 -13.21
N ASP A 19 -12.46 25.78 -12.07
CA ASP A 19 -13.48 24.76 -11.73
C ASP A 19 -13.12 23.29 -11.96
N GLY A 20 -12.31 22.74 -11.03
CA GLY A 20 -12.13 21.28 -10.95
C GLY A 20 -13.40 20.56 -10.58
N THR A 21 -13.71 19.45 -11.23
CA THR A 21 -14.82 18.55 -10.85
C THR A 21 -14.45 17.74 -9.64
N SER A 22 -15.43 17.39 -8.80
CA SER A 22 -15.19 16.55 -7.61
C SER A 22 -14.71 15.14 -7.94
N GLU A 23 -14.91 14.68 -9.17
CA GLU A 23 -14.42 13.39 -9.69
C GLU A 23 -12.99 13.46 -10.21
N GLY A 24 -12.47 14.65 -10.46
CA GLY A 24 -11.21 14.91 -11.15
C GLY A 24 -11.35 15.06 -12.66
N LEU A 25 -10.26 15.43 -13.32
CA LEU A 25 -10.22 15.67 -14.75
C LEU A 25 -10.56 14.40 -15.55
N PRO A 26 -11.55 14.44 -16.47
CA PRO A 26 -12.00 13.24 -17.20
C PRO A 26 -10.89 12.55 -17.99
N GLU A 27 -9.95 13.30 -18.53
CA GLU A 27 -8.84 12.75 -19.29
C GLU A 27 -7.81 12.05 -18.38
N VAL A 28 -7.52 12.63 -17.21
CA VAL A 28 -6.65 11.98 -16.20
C VAL A 28 -7.24 10.65 -15.78
N ARG A 29 -8.55 10.62 -15.48
CA ARG A 29 -9.28 9.40 -15.09
C ARG A 29 -9.17 8.32 -16.18
N ARG A 30 -9.34 8.68 -17.46
CA ARG A 30 -9.23 7.74 -18.60
C ARG A 30 -7.81 7.22 -18.79
N LEU A 31 -6.81 8.10 -18.78
CA LEU A 31 -5.42 7.71 -18.95
C LEU A 31 -4.91 6.88 -17.77
N TRP A 32 -5.31 7.23 -16.53
CA TRP A 32 -4.99 6.42 -15.35
C TRP A 32 -5.63 5.02 -15.43
N ARG A 33 -6.88 4.92 -15.86
CA ARG A 33 -7.52 3.61 -16.11
C ARG A 33 -6.71 2.77 -17.11
N ASN A 34 -6.25 3.37 -18.21
CA ASN A 34 -5.43 2.67 -19.18
C ASN A 34 -4.07 2.24 -18.58
N TRP A 35 -3.49 3.09 -17.76
CA TRP A 35 -2.26 2.80 -17.03
C TRP A 35 -2.41 1.60 -16.10
N GLN A 36 -3.44 1.57 -15.26
CA GLN A 36 -3.73 0.48 -14.33
C GLN A 36 -3.97 -0.87 -15.04
N ARG A 37 -4.50 -0.84 -16.26
CA ARG A 37 -4.91 -2.04 -17.01
C ARG A 37 -3.81 -2.67 -17.85
N ARG A 38 -2.58 -2.18 -17.79
CA ARG A 38 -1.47 -2.78 -18.49
C ARG A 38 -1.22 -4.21 -18.01
N GLY A 39 -1.28 -5.17 -18.94
CA GLY A 39 -1.13 -6.59 -18.62
C GLY A 39 -2.35 -7.25 -17.97
N VAL A 40 -3.52 -6.59 -17.99
CA VAL A 40 -4.77 -7.09 -17.41
C VAL A 40 -5.84 -7.28 -18.48
N ASN A 41 -6.73 -8.25 -18.27
CA ASN A 41 -7.86 -8.47 -19.18
C ASN A 41 -8.74 -7.20 -19.27
N PRO A 42 -8.87 -6.60 -20.46
CA PRO A 42 -9.63 -5.35 -20.65
C PRO A 42 -11.13 -5.49 -20.43
N ALA A 43 -11.68 -6.73 -20.46
CA ALA A 43 -13.11 -6.99 -20.27
C ALA A 43 -13.57 -6.94 -18.81
N LEU A 44 -12.65 -6.93 -17.84
CA LEU A 44 -13.04 -6.85 -16.42
C LEU A 44 -13.76 -5.53 -16.11
N PRO A 45 -14.96 -5.56 -15.49
CA PRO A 45 -15.73 -4.37 -15.22
C PRO A 45 -15.09 -3.54 -14.10
N THR A 46 -14.86 -2.25 -14.35
CA THR A 46 -14.44 -1.30 -13.31
C THR A 46 -15.03 0.07 -13.59
N SER A 47 -15.34 0.81 -12.54
CA SER A 47 -15.64 2.24 -12.65
C SER A 47 -14.47 3.01 -13.31
N LEU A 48 -14.72 4.23 -13.78
CA LEU A 48 -13.62 5.15 -14.01
C LEU A 48 -12.98 5.52 -12.65
N PRO A 49 -11.63 5.58 -12.57
CA PRO A 49 -10.96 6.03 -11.36
C PRO A 49 -11.45 7.41 -10.91
N LEU A 50 -11.79 7.56 -9.65
CA LEU A 50 -12.13 8.84 -9.03
C LEU A 50 -10.87 9.44 -8.42
N VAL A 51 -10.55 10.69 -8.75
CA VAL A 51 -9.33 11.35 -8.27
C VAL A 51 -9.49 11.75 -6.80
N THR A 52 -8.44 11.52 -6.02
CA THR A 52 -8.36 11.90 -4.61
C THR A 52 -7.11 12.73 -4.33
N VAL A 53 -7.06 13.41 -3.18
CA VAL A 53 -5.88 14.16 -2.72
C VAL A 53 -4.87 13.18 -2.08
N GLY A 54 -4.31 12.32 -2.92
CA GLY A 54 -3.44 11.20 -2.54
C GLY A 54 -4.21 10.03 -1.93
N LEU A 55 -3.51 8.91 -1.70
CA LEU A 55 -4.11 7.67 -1.20
C LEU A 55 -4.73 7.83 0.20
N SER A 56 -4.14 8.64 1.09
CA SER A 56 -4.69 8.87 2.43
C SER A 56 -6.09 9.48 2.38
N HIS A 57 -6.36 10.39 1.43
CA HIS A 57 -7.72 10.91 1.21
C HIS A 57 -8.64 9.81 0.67
N GLY A 58 -8.16 8.99 -0.28
CA GLY A 58 -8.92 7.84 -0.77
C GLY A 58 -9.34 6.89 0.36
N LEU A 59 -8.41 6.55 1.26
CA LEU A 59 -8.70 5.73 2.44
C LEU A 59 -9.71 6.39 3.41
N SER A 60 -9.62 7.72 3.60
CA SER A 60 -10.59 8.45 4.42
C SER A 60 -11.99 8.40 3.81
N LEU A 61 -12.11 8.54 2.48
CA LEU A 61 -13.39 8.41 1.77
C LEU A 61 -13.96 6.99 1.90
N LEU A 62 -13.11 5.96 1.82
CA LEU A 62 -13.55 4.57 2.04
C LEU A 62 -13.98 4.33 3.48
N ALA A 63 -13.32 4.95 4.45
CA ALA A 63 -13.74 4.89 5.84
C ALA A 63 -15.11 5.58 6.06
N ASP A 64 -15.35 6.71 5.41
CA ASP A 64 -16.66 7.38 5.44
C ASP A 64 -17.77 6.57 4.73
N LEU A 65 -17.44 5.80 3.67
CA LEU A 65 -18.39 4.98 2.91
C LEU A 65 -18.74 3.66 3.61
N PHE A 66 -17.74 2.97 4.14
CA PHE A 66 -17.87 1.58 4.58
C PHE A 66 -17.56 1.37 6.06
N GLY A 67 -16.92 2.34 6.71
CA GLY A 67 -16.69 2.37 8.15
C GLY A 67 -17.92 2.86 8.92
N GLY A 68 -17.73 3.05 10.21
CA GLY A 68 -18.75 3.53 11.13
C GLY A 68 -18.62 2.89 12.50
N GLU A 69 -19.34 3.42 13.46
CA GLU A 69 -19.31 2.91 14.85
C GLU A 69 -19.62 1.41 14.88
N GLY A 70 -18.73 0.65 15.49
CA GLY A 70 -18.83 -0.81 15.62
C GLY A 70 -18.55 -1.61 14.35
N ARG A 71 -18.41 -1.02 13.16
CA ARG A 71 -18.10 -1.74 11.91
C ARG A 71 -16.74 -2.44 12.00
N ALA A 72 -16.69 -3.68 11.56
CA ALA A 72 -15.45 -4.47 11.56
C ALA A 72 -14.55 -4.12 10.37
N VAL A 73 -13.27 -3.83 10.65
CA VAL A 73 -12.22 -3.60 9.65
C VAL A 73 -11.04 -4.53 9.96
N ALA A 74 -10.80 -5.52 9.11
CA ALA A 74 -9.74 -6.50 9.27
C ALA A 74 -8.46 -6.08 8.54
N ILE A 75 -7.32 -6.13 9.24
CA ILE A 75 -6.02 -5.75 8.69
C ILE A 75 -4.93 -6.70 9.23
N PRO A 76 -4.12 -7.37 8.38
CA PRO A 76 -2.98 -8.15 8.83
C PRO A 76 -1.91 -7.28 9.52
N ARG A 77 -1.38 -7.74 10.67
CA ARG A 77 -0.30 -7.03 11.42
C ARG A 77 1.09 -7.49 10.98
N PRO A 78 2.13 -6.64 11.00
CA PRO A 78 2.08 -5.19 11.19
C PRO A 78 1.57 -4.46 9.95
N PHE A 79 0.97 -3.30 10.15
CA PHE A 79 0.38 -2.50 9.08
C PHE A 79 0.71 -1.01 9.23
N TRP A 80 0.49 -0.24 8.17
CA TRP A 80 0.65 1.21 8.21
C TRP A 80 -0.37 1.87 9.13
N GLY A 81 0.11 2.55 10.18
CA GLY A 81 -0.71 3.11 11.26
C GLY A 81 -1.85 4.04 10.80
N ASN A 82 -1.74 4.63 9.60
CA ASN A 82 -2.77 5.51 9.08
C ASN A 82 -4.13 4.81 8.81
N TYR A 83 -4.15 3.49 8.64
CA TYR A 83 -5.43 2.76 8.56
C TYR A 83 -6.21 2.87 9.86
N ARG A 84 -5.53 2.80 11.01
CA ARG A 84 -6.17 3.03 12.32
C ARG A 84 -6.71 4.45 12.44
N GLN A 85 -5.96 5.45 11.96
CA GLN A 85 -6.42 6.84 11.96
C GLN A 85 -7.66 7.01 11.07
N ALA A 86 -7.64 6.45 9.85
CA ALA A 86 -8.74 6.59 8.91
C ALA A 86 -10.03 5.88 9.39
N PHE A 87 -9.92 4.65 9.90
CA PHE A 87 -11.09 3.85 10.23
C PHE A 87 -11.47 3.92 11.72
N ALA A 88 -10.56 3.68 12.65
CA ALA A 88 -10.92 3.68 14.06
C ALA A 88 -11.11 5.10 14.61
N VAL A 89 -10.11 5.98 14.45
CA VAL A 89 -10.17 7.32 15.07
C VAL A 89 -11.22 8.20 14.37
N ARG A 90 -11.27 8.16 13.05
CA ARG A 90 -12.20 9.01 12.27
C ARG A 90 -13.64 8.54 12.34
N THR A 91 -13.91 7.24 12.27
CA THR A 91 -15.28 6.71 12.08
C THR A 91 -15.78 5.80 13.21
N GLY A 92 -14.95 5.52 14.24
CA GLY A 92 -15.33 4.61 15.31
C GLY A 92 -15.36 3.13 14.92
N SER A 93 -14.78 2.76 13.77
CA SER A 93 -14.71 1.36 13.34
C SER A 93 -13.85 0.52 14.28
N ARG A 94 -14.19 -0.75 14.45
CA ARG A 94 -13.38 -1.73 15.18
C ARG A 94 -12.30 -2.28 14.26
N VAL A 95 -11.04 -1.86 14.47
CA VAL A 95 -9.89 -2.43 13.75
C VAL A 95 -9.49 -3.76 14.38
N LEU A 96 -9.77 -4.84 13.67
CA LEU A 96 -9.48 -6.22 14.03
C LEU A 96 -8.23 -6.70 13.31
N THR A 97 -7.37 -7.43 14.00
CA THR A 97 -6.07 -7.81 13.45
C THR A 97 -5.71 -9.25 13.75
N ALA A 98 -5.03 -9.90 12.80
CA ALA A 98 -4.32 -11.15 13.02
C ALA A 98 -2.86 -11.00 12.56
N PRO A 99 -1.94 -11.91 12.98
CA PRO A 99 -0.58 -11.89 12.48
C PRO A 99 -0.54 -12.00 10.95
N GLY A 100 0.15 -11.07 10.28
CA GLY A 100 0.35 -11.12 8.83
C GLY A 100 1.47 -12.07 8.42
N TYR A 101 2.28 -12.49 9.40
CA TYR A 101 3.34 -13.48 9.21
C TYR A 101 3.26 -14.50 10.35
N VAL A 102 3.41 -15.79 9.99
CA VAL A 102 3.45 -16.92 10.92
C VAL A 102 4.59 -17.83 10.46
N ASP A 103 5.47 -18.21 11.36
CA ASP A 103 6.63 -19.07 11.09
C ASP A 103 7.49 -18.60 9.89
N GLY A 104 7.65 -17.29 9.77
CA GLY A 104 8.43 -16.66 8.69
C GLY A 104 7.74 -16.63 7.32
N CYS A 105 6.48 -17.06 7.20
CA CYS A 105 5.69 -17.04 5.98
C CYS A 105 4.54 -16.03 6.06
N TYR A 106 4.06 -15.55 4.90
CA TYR A 106 2.87 -14.71 4.87
C TYR A 106 1.63 -15.53 5.28
N ASN A 107 0.83 -14.98 6.20
CA ASN A 107 -0.41 -15.62 6.67
C ASN A 107 -1.57 -15.33 5.70
N VAL A 108 -1.86 -16.26 4.82
CA VAL A 108 -2.94 -16.14 3.82
C VAL A 108 -4.34 -16.10 4.44
N HIS A 109 -4.50 -16.52 5.70
CA HIS A 109 -5.76 -16.55 6.43
C HIS A 109 -5.96 -15.37 7.39
N ALA A 110 -5.01 -14.43 7.44
CA ALA A 110 -5.02 -13.33 8.42
C ALA A 110 -6.34 -12.52 8.44
N ILE A 111 -7.00 -12.31 7.28
CA ILE A 111 -8.30 -11.62 7.23
C ILE A 111 -9.41 -12.48 7.85
N ALA A 112 -9.47 -13.75 7.52
CA ALA A 112 -10.47 -14.68 8.08
C ALA A 112 -10.30 -14.82 9.60
N GLU A 113 -9.06 -14.98 10.07
CA GLU A 113 -8.73 -15.02 11.49
C GLU A 113 -9.13 -13.74 12.22
N ALA A 114 -8.85 -12.57 11.65
CA ALA A 114 -9.22 -11.28 12.24
C ALA A 114 -10.74 -11.12 12.35
N LEU A 115 -11.51 -11.71 11.43
CA LEU A 115 -12.98 -11.63 11.40
C LEU A 115 -13.69 -12.80 12.11
N ALA A 116 -12.96 -13.77 12.66
CA ALA A 116 -13.54 -14.97 13.25
C ALA A 116 -14.56 -14.68 14.37
N GLY A 117 -14.37 -13.61 15.14
CA GLY A 117 -15.27 -13.18 16.22
C GLY A 117 -16.38 -12.23 15.80
N VAL A 118 -16.51 -11.89 14.51
CA VAL A 118 -17.56 -11.01 14.02
C VAL A 118 -18.83 -11.82 13.73
N PRO A 119 -20.02 -11.39 14.19
CA PRO A 119 -21.28 -12.07 13.91
C PRO A 119 -21.51 -12.33 12.41
N GLU A 120 -22.09 -13.48 12.09
CA GLU A 120 -22.43 -13.84 10.71
C GLU A 120 -23.41 -12.84 10.11
N GLY A 121 -23.25 -12.52 8.84
CA GLY A 121 -24.07 -11.50 8.15
C GLY A 121 -23.66 -10.06 8.41
N GLU A 122 -22.87 -9.75 9.43
CA GLU A 122 -22.38 -8.39 9.69
C GLU A 122 -21.36 -7.98 8.61
N PRO A 123 -21.61 -6.87 7.86
CA PRO A 123 -20.68 -6.40 6.84
C PRO A 123 -19.31 -6.04 7.41
N ALA A 124 -18.25 -6.36 6.68
CA ALA A 124 -16.89 -6.06 7.08
C ALA A 124 -16.06 -5.43 5.95
N VAL A 125 -14.99 -4.76 6.33
CA VAL A 125 -13.96 -4.26 5.42
C VAL A 125 -12.67 -5.04 5.67
N ALA A 126 -12.03 -5.53 4.62
CA ALA A 126 -10.67 -6.07 4.66
C ALA A 126 -9.73 -5.09 3.96
N ILE A 127 -8.54 -4.82 4.54
CA ILE A 127 -7.52 -3.98 3.91
C ILE A 127 -6.28 -4.82 3.65
N LEU A 128 -5.89 -4.91 2.38
CA LEU A 128 -4.69 -5.57 1.92
C LEU A 128 -3.79 -4.57 1.20
N ASN A 129 -2.61 -4.32 1.75
CA ASN A 129 -1.60 -3.45 1.16
C ASN A 129 -0.49 -4.30 0.55
N LEU A 130 -0.43 -4.36 -0.79
CA LEU A 130 0.49 -5.22 -1.53
C LEU A 130 1.00 -4.50 -2.79
N PRO A 131 2.31 -4.23 -2.89
CA PRO A 131 3.40 -4.46 -1.93
C PRO A 131 3.16 -3.79 -0.58
N SER A 132 3.51 -4.47 0.50
CA SER A 132 3.13 -4.05 1.85
C SER A 132 4.02 -2.94 2.43
N ASN A 133 3.41 -2.07 3.22
CA ASN A 133 4.07 -1.20 4.19
C ASN A 133 3.58 -1.61 5.58
N PRO A 134 4.45 -2.16 6.44
CA PRO A 134 5.91 -1.97 6.47
C PRO A 134 6.75 -3.14 5.89
N GLY A 135 6.17 -4.24 5.42
CA GLY A 135 6.87 -5.49 5.15
C GLY A 135 7.70 -5.51 3.86
N GLY A 136 7.33 -4.73 2.84
CA GLY A 136 7.96 -4.83 1.52
C GLY A 136 7.68 -6.16 0.81
N TYR A 137 6.48 -6.71 1.00
CA TYR A 137 6.10 -8.03 0.50
C TYR A 137 4.93 -7.98 -0.47
N SER A 138 5.01 -8.77 -1.52
CA SER A 138 3.94 -9.10 -2.45
C SER A 138 3.77 -10.61 -2.53
N LEU A 139 2.53 -11.04 -2.72
CA LEU A 139 2.16 -12.45 -2.76
C LEU A 139 2.73 -13.16 -3.98
N THR A 140 3.23 -14.36 -3.79
CA THR A 140 3.50 -15.33 -4.86
C THR A 140 2.19 -15.75 -5.52
N PRO A 141 2.20 -16.37 -6.73
CA PRO A 141 0.98 -16.87 -7.36
C PRO A 141 0.18 -17.82 -6.45
N ALA A 142 0.84 -18.75 -5.77
CA ALA A 142 0.18 -19.70 -4.86
C ALA A 142 -0.46 -19.01 -3.65
N GLU A 143 0.23 -18.02 -3.06
CA GLU A 143 -0.34 -17.23 -1.96
C GLU A 143 -1.51 -16.35 -2.41
N ARG A 144 -1.47 -15.81 -3.65
CA ARG A 144 -2.61 -15.06 -4.22
C ARG A 144 -3.85 -15.93 -4.32
N ASP A 145 -3.71 -17.15 -4.81
CA ASP A 145 -4.80 -18.11 -4.91
C ASP A 145 -5.34 -18.48 -3.52
N ALA A 146 -4.45 -18.70 -2.55
CA ALA A 146 -4.83 -19.01 -1.17
C ALA A 146 -5.51 -17.82 -0.46
N VAL A 147 -4.99 -16.60 -0.60
CA VAL A 147 -5.64 -15.38 -0.07
C VAL A 147 -7.01 -15.18 -0.70
N ARG A 148 -7.12 -15.35 -2.03
CA ARG A 148 -8.39 -15.26 -2.73
C ARG A 148 -9.39 -16.30 -2.20
N ALA A 149 -8.99 -17.56 -2.04
CA ALA A 149 -9.84 -18.62 -1.48
C ALA A 149 -10.31 -18.27 -0.07
N SER A 150 -9.41 -17.83 0.80
CA SER A 150 -9.74 -17.40 2.17
C SER A 150 -10.72 -16.21 2.20
N LEU A 151 -10.58 -15.23 1.29
CA LEU A 151 -11.53 -14.12 1.19
C LEU A 151 -12.92 -14.57 0.68
N LEU A 152 -12.98 -15.56 -0.21
CA LEU A 152 -14.25 -16.12 -0.69
C LEU A 152 -14.99 -16.84 0.45
N GLU A 153 -14.31 -17.64 1.28
CA GLU A 153 -14.89 -18.25 2.47
C GLU A 153 -15.47 -17.21 3.45
N VAL A 154 -14.82 -16.06 3.61
CA VAL A 154 -15.36 -14.95 4.40
C VAL A 154 -16.60 -14.35 3.75
N ALA A 155 -16.58 -14.18 2.41
CA ALA A 155 -17.68 -13.60 1.65
C ALA A 155 -18.93 -14.50 1.62
N GLU A 156 -18.79 -15.82 1.76
CA GLU A 156 -19.92 -16.73 1.93
C GLU A 156 -20.76 -16.39 3.18
N ARG A 157 -20.12 -15.87 4.21
CA ARG A 157 -20.73 -15.60 5.52
C ARG A 157 -21.16 -14.16 5.73
N ARG A 158 -20.68 -13.20 4.90
CA ARG A 158 -20.97 -11.77 5.07
C ARG A 158 -20.66 -10.94 3.84
N PRO A 159 -21.30 -9.77 3.68
CA PRO A 159 -20.82 -8.76 2.74
C PRO A 159 -19.41 -8.29 3.11
N LEU A 160 -18.48 -8.34 2.16
CA LEU A 160 -17.08 -8.01 2.35
C LEU A 160 -16.59 -6.99 1.32
N VAL A 161 -16.16 -5.84 1.78
CA VAL A 161 -15.42 -4.88 0.95
C VAL A 161 -13.93 -5.16 1.10
N VAL A 162 -13.24 -5.46 0.00
CA VAL A 162 -11.79 -5.69 0.01
C VAL A 162 -11.08 -4.49 -0.59
N VAL A 163 -10.42 -3.71 0.27
CA VAL A 163 -9.60 -2.57 -0.12
C VAL A 163 -8.20 -3.06 -0.48
N CYS A 164 -7.87 -3.02 -1.76
CA CYS A 164 -6.52 -3.27 -2.27
C CYS A 164 -5.77 -1.93 -2.29
N ASP A 165 -4.92 -1.70 -1.29
CA ASP A 165 -4.04 -0.53 -1.24
C ASP A 165 -2.77 -0.83 -2.02
N ASP A 166 -2.73 -0.30 -3.23
CA ASP A 166 -1.67 -0.48 -4.23
C ASP A 166 -0.68 0.70 -4.24
N ALA A 167 -0.40 1.30 -3.10
CA ALA A 167 0.51 2.44 -2.99
C ALA A 167 1.89 2.19 -3.64
N TYR A 168 2.34 0.94 -3.64
CA TYR A 168 3.65 0.51 -4.17
C TYR A 168 3.51 -0.38 -5.40
N ALA A 169 2.38 -0.33 -6.11
CA ALA A 169 2.16 -1.11 -7.32
C ALA A 169 3.32 -0.94 -8.32
N GLY A 170 3.69 -2.02 -9.00
CA GLY A 170 4.81 -2.04 -9.94
C GLY A 170 6.19 -2.19 -9.32
N LEU A 171 6.37 -1.91 -8.02
CA LEU A 171 7.66 -2.07 -7.32
C LEU A 171 7.89 -3.51 -6.84
N VAL A 172 7.94 -4.44 -7.77
CA VAL A 172 8.20 -5.87 -7.51
C VAL A 172 9.56 -6.23 -8.12
N TYR A 173 10.39 -6.97 -7.37
CA TYR A 173 11.79 -7.21 -7.71
C TYR A 173 12.13 -8.67 -7.96
N GLU A 174 11.31 -9.61 -7.45
CA GLU A 174 11.59 -11.04 -7.63
C GLU A 174 10.89 -11.60 -8.89
N PRO A 175 11.59 -12.43 -9.67
CA PRO A 175 10.99 -13.17 -10.77
C PRO A 175 9.84 -14.06 -10.29
N GLY A 176 8.76 -14.13 -11.09
CA GLY A 176 7.60 -14.96 -10.77
C GLY A 176 6.60 -14.36 -9.75
N VAL A 177 6.95 -13.25 -9.10
CA VAL A 177 5.99 -12.50 -8.28
C VAL A 177 5.17 -11.57 -9.18
N PRO A 178 3.83 -11.65 -9.16
CA PRO A 178 2.98 -10.83 -10.02
C PRO A 178 3.12 -9.34 -9.73
N ARG A 179 3.26 -8.54 -10.79
CA ARG A 179 3.33 -7.06 -10.72
C ARG A 179 1.95 -6.39 -10.76
N VAL A 180 0.91 -7.16 -11.08
CA VAL A 180 -0.47 -6.66 -11.15
C VAL A 180 -1.16 -6.80 -9.80
N SER A 181 -2.07 -5.88 -9.49
CA SER A 181 -2.84 -5.88 -8.24
C SER A 181 -3.69 -7.14 -8.05
N LEU A 182 -3.84 -7.58 -6.80
CA LEU A 182 -4.80 -8.61 -6.39
C LEU A 182 -6.26 -8.18 -6.68
N PHE A 183 -6.53 -6.89 -6.76
CA PHE A 183 -7.83 -6.34 -7.13
C PHE A 183 -8.44 -7.02 -8.35
N TRP A 184 -7.63 -7.29 -9.37
CA TRP A 184 -8.09 -7.88 -10.63
C TRP A 184 -8.56 -9.32 -10.50
N ASP A 185 -7.96 -10.09 -9.58
CA ASP A 185 -8.32 -11.49 -9.34
C ASP A 185 -9.63 -11.62 -8.53
N LEU A 186 -10.03 -10.54 -7.86
CA LEU A 186 -11.22 -10.52 -7.00
C LEU A 186 -12.47 -10.05 -7.75
N ILE A 187 -12.35 -9.45 -8.93
CA ILE A 187 -13.48 -8.94 -9.69
C ILE A 187 -14.42 -10.08 -10.10
N GLY A 188 -15.68 -9.97 -9.70
CA GLY A 188 -16.72 -10.96 -10.04
C GLY A 188 -16.54 -12.33 -9.39
N SER A 189 -15.64 -12.46 -8.42
CA SER A 189 -15.34 -13.76 -7.78
C SER A 189 -16.42 -14.24 -6.81
N HIS A 190 -17.21 -13.34 -6.20
CA HIS A 190 -18.33 -13.66 -5.31
C HIS A 190 -19.32 -12.49 -5.23
N PRO A 191 -20.65 -12.74 -5.17
CA PRO A 191 -21.67 -11.65 -5.12
C PRO A 191 -21.57 -10.78 -3.85
N ASN A 192 -21.10 -11.32 -2.72
CA ASN A 192 -20.92 -10.58 -1.48
C ASN A 192 -19.52 -9.93 -1.34
N LEU A 193 -18.63 -10.05 -2.34
CA LEU A 193 -17.29 -9.51 -2.28
C LEU A 193 -17.16 -8.35 -3.29
N VAL A 194 -16.89 -7.15 -2.77
CA VAL A 194 -16.69 -5.95 -3.58
C VAL A 194 -15.24 -5.48 -3.43
N PRO A 195 -14.39 -5.72 -4.42
CA PRO A 195 -13.03 -5.19 -4.40
C PRO A 195 -13.03 -3.69 -4.75
N VAL A 196 -12.18 -2.95 -4.03
CA VAL A 196 -11.91 -1.54 -4.27
C VAL A 196 -10.40 -1.32 -4.34
N LYS A 197 -9.94 -0.66 -5.38
CA LYS A 197 -8.52 -0.33 -5.56
C LYS A 197 -8.25 1.11 -5.13
N VAL A 198 -7.22 1.28 -4.30
CA VAL A 198 -6.66 2.58 -3.93
C VAL A 198 -5.23 2.64 -4.45
N ASP A 199 -4.95 3.53 -5.37
CA ASP A 199 -3.61 3.70 -5.92
C ASP A 199 -3.29 5.16 -6.23
N GLY A 200 -2.14 5.45 -6.83
CA GLY A 200 -1.81 6.82 -7.19
C GLY A 200 -0.37 7.05 -7.61
N ALA A 201 -0.12 8.27 -8.06
CA ALA A 201 1.16 8.68 -8.61
C ALA A 201 2.26 8.89 -7.54
N THR A 202 1.94 8.79 -6.26
CA THR A 202 2.84 9.15 -5.16
C THR A 202 4.16 8.37 -5.19
N LYS A 203 4.12 7.06 -5.35
CA LYS A 203 5.29 6.17 -5.28
C LYS A 203 5.76 5.75 -6.66
N GLU A 204 4.88 5.15 -7.45
CA GLU A 204 5.18 4.66 -8.78
C GLU A 204 5.74 5.74 -9.71
N PHE A 205 5.16 6.96 -9.67
CA PHE A 205 5.63 8.11 -10.45
C PHE A 205 6.61 9.00 -9.69
N SER A 206 7.00 8.65 -8.47
CA SER A 206 7.83 9.48 -7.59
C SER A 206 7.27 10.91 -7.37
N PHE A 207 5.94 11.07 -7.47
CA PHE A 207 5.26 12.36 -7.36
C PHE A 207 4.70 12.57 -5.94
N PHE A 208 5.60 12.52 -4.94
CA PHE A 208 5.24 12.54 -3.52
C PHE A 208 4.46 13.80 -3.11
N GLY A 209 4.91 14.99 -3.55
CA GLY A 209 4.28 16.27 -3.25
C GLY A 209 3.02 16.57 -4.06
N GLY A 210 2.78 15.86 -5.15
CA GLY A 210 1.67 16.12 -6.07
C GLY A 210 0.30 15.77 -5.50
N ARG A 211 0.23 14.85 -4.55
CA ARG A 211 -1.01 14.45 -3.87
C ARG A 211 -2.11 14.02 -4.85
N VAL A 212 -1.79 13.11 -5.78
CA VAL A 212 -2.76 12.53 -6.72
C VAL A 212 -2.90 11.04 -6.41
N GLY A 213 -4.10 10.65 -6.02
CA GLY A 213 -4.52 9.27 -5.80
C GLY A 213 -5.81 8.98 -6.55
N PHE A 214 -6.22 7.72 -6.54
CA PHE A 214 -7.40 7.26 -7.25
C PHE A 214 -8.13 6.19 -6.47
N LEU A 215 -9.47 6.19 -6.58
CA LEU A 215 -10.35 5.12 -6.16
C LEU A 215 -10.97 4.47 -7.40
N THR A 216 -10.90 3.16 -7.48
CA THR A 216 -11.51 2.36 -8.55
C THR A 216 -12.34 1.24 -7.94
N PHE A 217 -13.61 1.17 -8.29
CA PHE A 217 -14.54 0.14 -7.83
C PHE A 217 -14.69 -0.94 -8.91
N ALA A 218 -14.80 -2.20 -8.49
CA ALA A 218 -15.10 -3.33 -9.37
C ALA A 218 -16.60 -3.38 -9.71
N LEU A 219 -17.07 -2.34 -10.38
CA LEU A 219 -18.48 -2.17 -10.79
C LEU A 219 -18.53 -1.88 -12.28
N ASP A 220 -19.58 -2.38 -12.95
CA ASP A 220 -19.81 -2.04 -14.35
C ASP A 220 -20.09 -0.52 -14.47
N PRO A 221 -19.32 0.21 -15.29
CA PRO A 221 -19.49 1.66 -15.44
C PRO A 221 -20.89 2.09 -15.88
N GLY A 222 -21.66 1.19 -16.51
CA GLY A 222 -23.04 1.42 -16.95
C GLY A 222 -24.09 1.12 -15.90
N SER A 223 -23.73 0.51 -14.77
CA SER A 223 -24.70 0.09 -13.74
C SER A 223 -25.20 1.24 -12.87
N ASP A 224 -26.36 1.04 -12.24
CA ASP A 224 -26.90 1.99 -11.27
C ASP A 224 -26.02 2.06 -10.01
N GLU A 225 -25.46 0.93 -9.59
CA GLU A 225 -24.57 0.83 -8.44
C GLU A 225 -23.29 1.64 -8.65
N ALA A 226 -22.72 1.61 -9.86
CA ALA A 226 -21.54 2.41 -10.18
C ALA A 226 -21.87 3.92 -10.14
N ARG A 227 -23.03 4.32 -10.69
CA ARG A 227 -23.49 5.72 -10.66
C ARG A 227 -23.77 6.20 -9.24
N GLU A 228 -24.41 5.37 -8.42
CA GLU A 228 -24.69 5.67 -7.02
C GLU A 228 -23.38 5.81 -6.22
N MET A 229 -22.45 4.87 -6.38
CA MET A 229 -21.16 4.91 -5.70
C MET A 229 -20.35 6.14 -6.10
N GLU A 230 -20.28 6.45 -7.41
CA GLU A 230 -19.62 7.67 -7.89
C GLU A 230 -20.26 8.93 -7.30
N GLY A 231 -21.59 8.96 -7.21
CA GLY A 231 -22.35 10.03 -6.58
C GLY A 231 -22.00 10.23 -5.11
N LYS A 232 -21.93 9.15 -4.34
CA LYS A 232 -21.55 9.18 -2.91
C LYS A 232 -20.13 9.69 -2.72
N VAL A 233 -19.15 9.16 -3.48
CA VAL A 233 -17.76 9.63 -3.42
C VAL A 233 -17.67 11.11 -3.78
N ARG A 234 -18.36 11.54 -4.82
CA ARG A 234 -18.39 12.95 -5.24
C ARG A 234 -18.91 13.88 -4.14
N MET A 235 -19.95 13.47 -3.44
CA MET A 235 -20.50 14.22 -2.30
C MET A 235 -19.49 14.32 -1.16
N LEU A 236 -18.81 13.24 -0.82
CA LEU A 236 -17.77 13.21 0.22
C LEU A 236 -16.57 14.08 -0.16
N VAL A 237 -16.11 14.02 -1.42
CA VAL A 237 -15.04 14.90 -1.90
C VAL A 237 -15.50 16.37 -1.81
N ARG A 238 -16.74 16.68 -2.24
CA ARG A 238 -17.27 18.04 -2.22
C ARG A 238 -17.36 18.61 -0.80
N SER A 239 -17.76 17.81 0.17
CA SER A 239 -17.88 18.24 1.57
C SER A 239 -16.54 18.32 2.29
N GLY A 240 -15.54 17.51 1.87
CA GLY A 240 -14.21 17.46 2.52
C GLY A 240 -13.22 18.47 1.97
N VAL A 241 -12.93 18.43 0.67
CA VAL A 241 -11.87 19.21 0.01
C VAL A 241 -12.37 20.06 -1.17
N GLY A 242 -13.67 20.02 -1.47
CA GLY A 242 -14.28 20.70 -2.59
C GLY A 242 -14.04 20.00 -3.92
N ALA A 243 -12.78 19.92 -4.34
CA ALA A 243 -12.32 19.20 -5.53
C ALA A 243 -10.86 18.75 -5.34
N PRO A 244 -10.42 17.68 -6.01
CA PRO A 244 -9.01 17.31 -6.06
C PRO A 244 -8.16 18.37 -6.75
N ILE A 245 -6.88 18.46 -6.38
CA ILE A 245 -5.94 19.51 -6.84
C ILE A 245 -5.76 19.42 -8.36
N GLU A 246 -6.31 20.36 -9.11
CA GLU A 246 -6.29 20.33 -10.58
C GLU A 246 -4.88 20.52 -11.14
N THR A 247 -4.06 21.41 -10.56
CA THR A 247 -2.68 21.63 -10.99
C THR A 247 -1.86 20.33 -11.00
N SER A 248 -1.97 19.55 -9.93
CA SER A 248 -1.29 18.26 -9.82
C SER A 248 -1.81 17.23 -10.83
N GLN A 249 -3.11 17.25 -11.10
CA GLN A 249 -3.71 16.39 -12.14
C GLN A 249 -3.20 16.75 -13.53
N ARG A 250 -3.02 18.03 -13.85
CA ARG A 250 -2.47 18.47 -15.14
C ARG A 250 -1.01 18.06 -15.30
N VAL A 251 -0.20 18.16 -14.24
CA VAL A 251 1.18 17.65 -14.26
C VAL A 251 1.20 16.14 -14.54
N LEU A 252 0.36 15.39 -13.84
CA LEU A 252 0.24 13.95 -14.08
C LEU A 252 -0.27 13.62 -15.49
N LEU A 253 -1.22 14.43 -16.01
CA LEU A 253 -1.75 14.30 -17.37
C LEU A 253 -0.65 14.37 -18.42
N GLU A 254 0.21 15.37 -18.32
CA GLU A 254 1.33 15.53 -19.25
C GLU A 254 2.33 14.37 -19.14
N ALA A 255 2.58 13.88 -17.91
CA ALA A 255 3.41 12.70 -17.71
C ALA A 255 2.78 11.43 -18.34
N LEU A 256 1.48 11.22 -18.18
CA LEU A 256 0.76 10.06 -18.75
C LEU A 256 0.69 10.09 -20.29
N ARG A 257 0.78 11.27 -20.90
CA ARG A 257 0.86 11.47 -22.36
C ARG A 257 2.27 11.28 -22.92
N ASN A 258 3.28 11.29 -22.06
CA ASN A 258 4.66 11.14 -22.48
C ASN A 258 4.97 9.66 -22.76
N GLU A 259 5.34 9.34 -24.00
CA GLU A 259 5.66 7.97 -24.43
C GLU A 259 6.83 7.35 -23.64
N ARG A 260 7.72 8.17 -23.08
CA ARG A 260 8.88 7.73 -22.29
C ARG A 260 8.56 7.46 -20.82
N ILE A 261 7.35 7.75 -20.34
CA ILE A 261 7.04 7.65 -18.91
C ILE A 261 7.21 6.21 -18.37
N ALA A 262 6.85 5.21 -19.16
CA ALA A 262 7.01 3.81 -18.78
C ALA A 262 8.49 3.41 -18.62
N GLU A 263 9.36 3.92 -19.49
CA GLU A 263 10.81 3.71 -19.41
C GLU A 263 11.41 4.38 -18.17
N GLU A 264 11.04 5.65 -17.91
CA GLU A 264 11.51 6.37 -16.72
C GLU A 264 11.08 5.71 -15.41
N ILE A 265 9.85 5.18 -15.33
CA ILE A 265 9.36 4.42 -14.17
C ILE A 265 10.15 3.13 -14.01
N GLU A 266 10.44 2.42 -15.11
CA GLU A 266 11.24 1.19 -15.04
C GLU A 266 12.68 1.47 -14.59
N GLN A 267 13.28 2.59 -14.98
CA GLN A 267 14.61 3.01 -14.48
C GLN A 267 14.58 3.23 -12.97
N VAL A 268 13.53 3.87 -12.43
CA VAL A 268 13.36 4.03 -10.97
C VAL A 268 13.20 2.68 -10.29
N ARG A 269 12.41 1.77 -10.88
CA ARG A 269 12.23 0.43 -10.35
C ARG A 269 13.55 -0.34 -10.29
N LEU A 270 14.37 -0.27 -11.37
CA LEU A 270 15.68 -0.93 -11.42
C LEU A 270 16.66 -0.36 -10.37
N LEU A 271 16.64 0.96 -10.15
CA LEU A 271 17.42 1.58 -9.08
C LEU A 271 17.02 1.01 -7.70
N LEU A 272 15.72 0.93 -7.44
CA LEU A 272 15.20 0.39 -6.18
C LEU A 272 15.45 -1.12 -6.05
N GLU A 273 15.42 -1.86 -7.15
CA GLU A 273 15.80 -3.28 -7.18
C GLU A 273 17.26 -3.47 -6.77
N GLY A 274 18.19 -2.63 -7.25
CA GLY A 274 19.59 -2.66 -6.82
C GLY A 274 19.75 -2.47 -5.32
N ARG A 275 19.02 -1.54 -4.72
CA ARG A 275 18.98 -1.32 -3.27
C ARG A 275 18.37 -2.50 -2.52
N TYR A 276 17.26 -3.01 -3.02
CA TYR A 276 16.62 -4.22 -2.48
C TYR A 276 17.56 -5.40 -2.43
N ARG A 277 18.28 -5.69 -3.54
CA ARG A 277 19.23 -6.81 -3.62
C ARG A 277 20.40 -6.64 -2.64
N ALA A 278 20.95 -5.44 -2.55
CA ALA A 278 22.04 -5.13 -1.61
C ALA A 278 21.61 -5.36 -0.15
N LEU A 279 20.41 -4.90 0.23
CA LEU A 279 19.89 -5.13 1.58
C LEU A 279 19.60 -6.62 1.83
N LYS A 280 18.97 -7.31 0.88
CA LYS A 280 18.63 -8.74 1.00
C LYS A 280 19.88 -9.58 1.23
N GLU A 281 20.92 -9.32 0.45
CA GLU A 281 22.20 -10.01 0.57
C GLU A 281 22.93 -9.71 1.92
N ALA A 282 22.83 -8.49 2.40
CA ALA A 282 23.38 -8.11 3.68
C ALA A 282 22.65 -8.78 4.86
N LEU A 283 21.31 -8.72 4.85
CA LEU A 283 20.47 -9.32 5.91
C LEU A 283 20.52 -10.86 5.91
N ALA A 284 20.82 -11.50 4.78
CA ALA A 284 20.98 -12.95 4.70
C ALA A 284 22.21 -13.45 5.53
N LYS A 285 23.12 -12.55 5.90
CA LYS A 285 24.31 -12.85 6.71
C LYS A 285 24.11 -12.54 8.21
N ALA A 286 22.96 -11.94 8.56
CA ALA A 286 22.67 -11.56 9.94
C ALA A 286 22.52 -12.80 10.84
N ASP A 287 22.92 -12.67 12.09
CA ASP A 287 22.78 -13.70 13.11
C ASP A 287 21.30 -13.95 13.42
N PRO A 288 20.72 -15.12 13.10
CA PRO A 288 19.31 -15.43 13.38
C PRO A 288 19.03 -15.47 14.90
N GLY A 289 20.06 -15.54 15.72
CA GLY A 289 19.96 -15.38 17.17
C GLY A 289 19.65 -13.95 17.62
N LEU A 290 19.92 -12.96 16.81
CA LEU A 290 19.71 -11.54 17.13
C LEU A 290 18.57 -10.92 16.32
N LEU A 291 18.38 -11.35 15.07
CA LEU A 291 17.43 -10.75 14.13
C LEU A 291 16.68 -11.85 13.36
N THR A 292 15.37 -11.75 13.29
CA THR A 292 14.55 -12.55 12.37
C THR A 292 14.15 -11.66 11.19
N VAL A 293 14.69 -11.94 10.01
CA VAL A 293 14.34 -11.19 8.79
C VAL A 293 13.05 -11.73 8.23
N LEU A 294 12.01 -10.91 8.19
CA LEU A 294 10.74 -11.30 7.56
C LEU A 294 10.88 -11.31 6.02
N PRO A 295 10.07 -12.11 5.31
CA PRO A 295 10.14 -12.16 3.86
C PRO A 295 9.81 -10.80 3.24
N PHE A 296 10.62 -10.36 2.28
CA PHE A 296 10.40 -9.17 1.47
C PHE A 296 10.89 -9.41 0.04
N ASN A 297 10.17 -8.90 -0.94
CA ASN A 297 10.42 -9.12 -2.36
C ASN A 297 10.02 -7.93 -3.25
N SER A 298 9.57 -6.84 -2.61
CA SER A 298 8.90 -5.74 -3.32
C SER A 298 8.88 -4.45 -2.48
N GLY A 299 8.31 -3.38 -3.02
CA GLY A 299 8.05 -2.13 -2.30
C GLY A 299 9.32 -1.35 -1.94
N CYS A 300 9.28 -0.69 -0.79
CA CYS A 300 10.31 0.25 -0.35
C CYS A 300 10.98 -0.16 0.98
N PHE A 301 10.52 -1.25 1.60
CA PHE A 301 10.84 -1.57 2.97
C PHE A 301 11.26 -3.02 3.15
N ALA A 302 11.90 -3.29 4.29
CA ALA A 302 12.07 -4.61 4.85
C ALA A 302 11.76 -4.54 6.35
N LEU A 303 11.25 -5.63 6.91
CA LEU A 303 11.05 -5.78 8.34
C LEU A 303 12.02 -6.79 8.93
N VAL A 304 12.55 -6.43 10.09
CA VAL A 304 13.24 -7.33 11.00
C VAL A 304 12.47 -7.42 12.30
N GLU A 305 12.32 -8.61 12.81
CA GLU A 305 11.73 -8.87 14.13
C GLU A 305 12.83 -9.21 15.14
N LEU A 306 12.73 -8.62 16.32
CA LEU A 306 13.57 -8.96 17.45
C LEU A 306 13.03 -10.24 18.12
N PRO A 307 13.82 -11.31 18.27
CA PRO A 307 13.39 -12.51 18.97
C PRO A 307 12.96 -12.19 20.40
N GLU A 308 11.81 -12.74 20.82
CA GLU A 308 11.22 -12.49 22.14
C GLU A 308 12.15 -12.77 23.30
N ARG A 309 12.97 -13.83 23.17
CA ARG A 309 13.96 -14.22 24.20
C ARG A 309 15.01 -13.16 24.52
N LEU A 310 15.18 -12.16 23.70
CA LEU A 310 16.13 -11.05 23.95
C LEU A 310 15.59 -10.05 24.98
N GLY A 311 14.28 -10.03 25.23
CA GLY A 311 13.63 -9.10 26.14
C GLY A 311 13.71 -7.62 25.71
N LEU A 312 14.14 -7.36 24.47
CA LEU A 312 14.31 -6.01 23.92
C LEU A 312 13.04 -5.54 23.19
N THR A 313 12.76 -4.27 23.30
CA THR A 313 11.75 -3.61 22.43
C THR A 313 12.43 -2.97 21.21
N SER A 314 11.70 -2.89 20.12
CA SER A 314 12.17 -2.21 18.91
C SER A 314 12.52 -0.74 19.15
N GLU A 315 11.86 -0.08 20.11
CA GLU A 315 12.15 1.31 20.44
C GLU A 315 13.48 1.45 21.18
N GLN A 316 13.81 0.56 22.12
CA GLN A 316 15.13 0.54 22.77
C GLN A 316 16.26 0.37 21.73
N VAL A 317 16.11 -0.57 20.80
CA VAL A 317 17.07 -0.78 19.74
C VAL A 317 17.17 0.43 18.82
N ARG A 318 16.05 1.03 18.42
CA ARG A 318 16.02 2.23 17.58
C ARG A 318 16.77 3.41 18.22
N GLN A 319 16.53 3.65 19.50
CA GLN A 319 17.21 4.73 20.24
C GLN A 319 18.71 4.47 20.35
N HIS A 320 19.11 3.26 20.72
CA HIS A 320 20.50 2.87 20.80
C HIS A 320 21.26 3.04 19.47
N LEU A 321 20.61 2.59 18.36
CA LEU A 321 21.17 2.76 17.02
C LEU A 321 21.33 4.22 16.60
N LEU A 322 20.40 5.06 16.99
CA LEU A 322 20.45 6.48 16.67
C LEU A 322 21.60 7.18 17.46
N GLU A 323 21.74 6.85 18.75
CA GLU A 323 22.70 7.49 19.65
C GLU A 323 24.13 7.00 19.47
N HIS A 324 24.33 5.70 19.20
CA HIS A 324 25.65 5.07 19.20
C HIS A 324 26.15 4.64 17.83
N HIS A 325 25.22 4.48 16.86
CA HIS A 325 25.56 4.02 15.50
C HIS A 325 25.16 5.00 14.40
N GLU A 326 24.64 6.20 14.73
CA GLU A 326 24.18 7.20 13.76
C GLU A 326 23.21 6.61 12.72
N THR A 327 22.39 5.64 13.15
CA THR A 327 21.52 4.87 12.26
C THR A 327 20.06 5.04 12.65
N GLY A 328 19.28 5.68 11.75
CA GLY A 328 17.86 5.91 11.94
C GLY A 328 17.01 4.80 11.32
N LEU A 329 16.21 4.12 12.13
CA LEU A 329 15.20 3.15 11.70
C LEU A 329 13.82 3.56 12.24
N ILE A 330 12.78 2.85 11.81
CA ILE A 330 11.42 3.04 12.36
C ILE A 330 11.09 1.85 13.26
N SER A 331 10.82 2.16 14.52
CA SER A 331 10.28 1.20 15.50
C SER A 331 8.80 0.98 15.23
N LEU A 332 8.39 -0.29 15.18
CA LEU A 332 6.99 -0.73 15.13
C LEU A 332 6.81 -1.71 16.29
N GLU A 333 6.14 -1.22 17.32
CA GLU A 333 5.96 -1.96 18.56
C GLU A 333 5.27 -3.32 18.40
N PRO A 334 5.64 -4.29 19.21
CA PRO A 334 6.67 -4.22 20.24
C PRO A 334 8.09 -4.56 19.74
N ARG A 335 8.24 -5.30 18.62
CA ARG A 335 9.50 -5.96 18.26
C ARG A 335 9.96 -5.77 16.81
N TYR A 336 9.23 -5.00 15.99
CA TYR A 336 9.58 -4.84 14.59
C TYR A 336 10.39 -3.58 14.33
N LEU A 337 11.45 -3.69 13.53
CA LEU A 337 12.20 -2.58 12.98
C LEU A 337 12.02 -2.53 11.46
N ARG A 338 11.60 -1.38 10.94
CA ARG A 338 11.45 -1.17 9.51
C ARG A 338 12.67 -0.48 8.92
N ILE A 339 13.24 -1.10 7.91
CA ILE A 339 14.33 -0.57 7.09
C ILE A 339 13.74 -0.01 5.80
N ALA A 340 14.00 1.28 5.50
CA ALA A 340 13.57 1.93 4.27
C ALA A 340 14.71 1.90 3.24
N HIS A 341 14.90 0.77 2.55
CA HIS A 341 15.97 0.61 1.56
C HIS A 341 15.87 1.60 0.39
N CYS A 342 14.68 2.11 0.11
CA CYS A 342 14.48 3.14 -0.91
C CYS A 342 15.18 4.47 -0.60
N SER A 343 15.54 4.72 0.66
CA SER A 343 16.13 5.99 1.13
C SER A 343 17.63 5.90 1.38
N VAL A 344 18.24 4.74 1.13
CA VAL A 344 19.66 4.46 1.40
C VAL A 344 20.35 4.02 0.11
N ASP A 345 21.55 4.51 -0.14
CA ASP A 345 22.32 4.06 -1.29
C ASP A 345 22.73 2.60 -1.17
N ALA A 346 22.74 1.88 -2.30
CA ALA A 346 23.01 0.45 -2.32
C ALA A 346 24.34 0.08 -1.62
N GLY A 347 25.37 0.92 -1.80
CA GLY A 347 26.68 0.70 -1.16
C GLY A 347 26.70 0.88 0.36
N ALA A 348 25.73 1.61 0.95
CA ALA A 348 25.63 1.83 2.39
C ALA A 348 24.75 0.79 3.12
N LEU A 349 23.95 0.01 2.40
CA LEU A 349 23.04 -0.97 3.00
C LEU A 349 23.73 -2.12 3.74
N PRO A 350 24.90 -2.65 3.29
CA PRO A 350 25.64 -3.63 4.07
C PRO A 350 26.12 -3.10 5.43
N GLU A 351 26.55 -1.84 5.47
CA GLU A 351 26.99 -1.20 6.72
C GLU A 351 25.78 -0.95 7.65
N LEU A 352 24.62 -0.56 7.11
CA LEU A 352 23.38 -0.42 7.89
C LEU A 352 23.01 -1.75 8.56
N ALA A 353 23.05 -2.87 7.82
CA ALA A 353 22.75 -4.19 8.37
C ALA A 353 23.73 -4.59 9.47
N ARG A 354 25.03 -4.32 9.28
CA ARG A 354 26.08 -4.57 10.29
C ARG A 354 25.86 -3.75 11.56
N ARG A 355 25.53 -2.45 11.43
CA ARG A 355 25.23 -1.57 12.57
C ARG A 355 23.99 -2.03 13.34
N LEU A 356 22.95 -2.45 12.62
CA LEU A 356 21.74 -3.00 13.23
C LEU A 356 22.08 -4.23 14.10
N GLU A 357 22.81 -5.19 13.57
CA GLU A 357 23.22 -6.38 14.30
C GLU A 357 24.10 -6.04 15.49
N ALA A 358 25.09 -5.14 15.32
CA ALA A 358 25.98 -4.69 16.39
C ALA A 358 25.20 -4.05 17.54
N GLY A 359 24.26 -3.12 17.24
CA GLY A 359 23.46 -2.46 18.27
C GLY A 359 22.56 -3.42 19.06
N VAL A 360 21.96 -4.43 18.40
CA VAL A 360 21.20 -5.48 19.10
C VAL A 360 22.14 -6.31 20.01
N ARG A 361 23.30 -6.70 19.50
CA ARG A 361 24.30 -7.47 20.26
C ARG A 361 24.78 -6.72 21.51
N GLU A 362 25.09 -5.44 21.39
CA GLU A 362 25.51 -4.59 22.50
C GLU A 362 24.45 -4.53 23.61
N LEU A 363 23.17 -4.35 23.25
CA LEU A 363 22.07 -4.32 24.20
C LEU A 363 21.82 -5.68 24.88
N THR A 364 22.17 -6.79 24.24
CA THR A 364 22.00 -8.14 24.81
C THR A 364 23.16 -8.55 25.70
N THR A 365 24.32 -7.91 25.57
CA THR A 365 25.54 -8.21 26.36
C THR A 365 25.80 -7.19 27.46
N ALA A 366 25.04 -6.08 27.48
CA ALA A 366 25.12 -5.11 28.56
C ALA A 366 24.71 -5.78 29.90
N PRO A 367 25.45 -5.58 31.02
CA PRO A 367 25.21 -6.21 32.31
C PRO A 367 23.92 -5.77 33.00
#